data_edd9d449640e9db7355cbfa1e2e8b15a
#
_entry.id   edd9d449640e9db7355cbfa1e2e8b15a
#
_cell.length_a   1.000
_cell.length_b   1.000
_cell.length_c   1.000
_cell.angle_alpha   90.00
_cell.angle_beta   90.00
_cell.angle_gamma   90.00
#
_symmetry.space_group_name_H-M   'P 1'
#
loop_
_entity.id
_entity.type
_entity.pdbx_description
1 polymer ?
#
loop_
_entity_poly.entity_id
_entity_poly.type
_entity_poly.pdbx_seq_one_letter_code
_entity_poly.pdbx_strand_id
1 'polypeptide(L)'
;MKNHIKNIHIVFLSLLFFACEPIATEFDDIEGAVMYQSASLKEFSPKKTIKVMTWNIRFGVARLRFYGDGCGDKVIMTKSEVITGLKDLAAKIIAEDPDILLLQEVDVQSKKTAYIDQAQWLLDNTDMNYGAYGSMWQAQA
;
A
#
# COMPACT_ATOMS: atom_id res chain seq x y z
N MET A 1 -51.22 -21.17 1.98
CA MET A 1 -49.83 -21.53 1.64
C MET A 1 -49.11 -20.55 0.68
N LYS A 2 -49.76 -20.02 -0.37
CA LYS A 2 -49.10 -19.10 -1.32
C LYS A 2 -48.59 -17.76 -0.72
N ASN A 3 -49.22 -17.22 0.30
CA ASN A 3 -48.85 -15.94 0.91
C ASN A 3 -47.61 -16.03 1.84
N HIS A 4 -47.42 -17.19 2.49
CA HIS A 4 -46.24 -17.37 3.35
C HIS A 4 -44.94 -17.46 2.55
N ILE A 5 -44.95 -18.04 1.34
CA ILE A 5 -43.81 -18.16 0.47
C ILE A 5 -43.38 -16.77 -0.07
N LYS A 6 -44.32 -15.90 -0.43
CA LYS A 6 -44.02 -14.52 -0.87
C LYS A 6 -43.36 -13.70 0.24
N ASN A 7 -43.83 -13.83 1.47
CA ASN A 7 -43.27 -13.10 2.61
C ASN A 7 -41.84 -13.58 2.97
N ILE A 8 -41.55 -14.88 2.81
CA ILE A 8 -40.24 -15.43 3.02
C ILE A 8 -39.22 -14.87 2.00
N HIS A 9 -39.60 -14.75 0.72
CA HIS A 9 -38.75 -14.17 -0.29
C HIS A 9 -38.46 -12.68 -0.07
N ILE A 10 -39.44 -11.91 0.42
CA ILE A 10 -39.25 -10.49 0.73
C ILE A 10 -38.29 -10.32 1.92
N VAL A 11 -38.43 -11.13 2.96
CA VAL A 11 -37.52 -11.11 4.14
C VAL A 11 -36.13 -11.54 3.76
N PHE A 12 -35.98 -12.56 2.91
CA PHE A 12 -34.66 -12.99 2.42
C PHE A 12 -34.00 -11.95 1.51
N LEU A 13 -34.77 -11.28 0.66
CA LEU A 13 -34.26 -10.21 -0.20
C LEU A 13 -33.85 -8.97 0.62
N SER A 14 -34.61 -8.62 1.68
CA SER A 14 -34.23 -7.50 2.56
C SER A 14 -32.96 -7.75 3.37
N LEU A 15 -32.68 -9.00 3.75
CA LEU A 15 -31.44 -9.37 4.45
C LEU A 15 -30.19 -9.20 3.57
N LEU A 16 -30.33 -9.30 2.25
CA LEU A 16 -29.22 -9.08 1.32
C LEU A 16 -28.78 -7.61 1.23
N PHE A 17 -29.66 -6.67 1.59
CA PHE A 17 -29.31 -5.23 1.60
C PHE A 17 -28.57 -4.78 2.87
N PHE A 18 -28.59 -5.59 3.93
CA PHE A 18 -27.85 -5.30 5.16
C PHE A 18 -26.48 -5.98 5.22
N ALA A 19 -26.10 -6.75 4.21
CA ALA A 19 -24.83 -7.48 4.19
C ALA A 19 -23.67 -6.71 3.55
N CYS A 20 -23.87 -5.46 3.13
CA CYS A 20 -22.78 -4.60 2.65
C CYS A 20 -22.25 -3.77 3.83
N GLU A 21 -21.37 -4.34 4.63
CA GLU A 21 -20.48 -3.50 5.44
C GLU A 21 -19.51 -2.75 4.50
N PRO A 22 -19.24 -1.47 4.76
CA PRO A 22 -18.25 -0.75 3.97
C PRO A 22 -16.90 -1.44 4.11
N ILE A 23 -16.29 -1.75 2.97
CA ILE A 23 -14.97 -2.41 2.89
C ILE A 23 -13.84 -1.50 3.42
N ALA A 24 -14.11 -0.23 3.57
CA ALA A 24 -13.19 0.77 4.08
C ALA A 24 -13.72 1.41 5.37
N THR A 25 -12.85 1.59 6.34
CA THR A 25 -13.12 2.45 7.49
C THR A 25 -13.07 3.92 7.08
N GLU A 26 -13.96 4.73 7.63
CA GLU A 26 -13.84 6.19 7.54
C GLU A 26 -12.62 6.62 8.36
N PHE A 27 -11.87 7.58 7.82
CA PHE A 27 -10.80 8.22 8.55
C PHE A 27 -11.38 9.35 9.42
N ASP A 28 -10.77 9.58 10.56
CA ASP A 28 -11.01 10.82 11.32
C ASP A 28 -10.57 12.02 10.47
N ASP A 29 -11.18 13.19 10.71
CA ASP A 29 -10.89 14.43 9.95
C ASP A 29 -9.39 14.80 9.94
N ILE A 30 -8.64 14.36 10.98
CA ILE A 30 -7.19 14.57 11.09
C ILE A 30 -6.55 13.28 11.59
N GLU A 31 -5.83 12.59 10.72
CA GLU A 31 -4.95 11.48 11.11
C GLU A 31 -3.49 11.92 11.15
N GLY A 32 -2.80 11.53 12.21
CA GLY A 32 -1.36 11.74 12.33
C GLY A 32 -0.60 10.83 11.37
N ALA A 33 0.35 11.39 10.62
CA ALA A 33 1.26 10.58 9.82
C ALA A 33 2.12 9.68 10.72
N VAL A 34 2.34 8.44 10.29
CA VAL A 34 3.28 7.54 10.95
C VAL A 34 4.69 7.93 10.55
N MET A 35 5.52 8.24 11.54
CA MET A 35 6.91 8.64 11.32
C MET A 35 7.81 7.41 11.31
N TYR A 36 8.71 7.36 10.34
CA TYR A 36 9.68 6.30 10.12
C TYR A 36 11.09 6.84 10.20
N GLN A 37 12.01 5.99 10.66
CA GLN A 37 13.43 6.25 10.67
C GLN A 37 14.18 5.00 10.20
N SER A 38 15.20 5.20 9.36
CA SER A 38 16.08 4.10 8.93
C SER A 38 16.83 3.51 10.13
N ALA A 39 17.01 2.20 10.13
CA ALA A 39 17.81 1.50 11.13
C ALA A 39 19.29 1.95 11.12
N SER A 40 19.77 2.48 9.99
CA SER A 40 21.14 2.99 9.82
C SER A 40 21.11 4.35 9.16
N LEU A 41 21.22 5.41 9.96
CA LEU A 41 21.28 6.78 9.45
C LEU A 41 22.53 7.02 8.60
N LYS A 42 22.34 7.64 7.45
CA LYS A 42 23.42 8.10 6.57
C LYS A 42 23.78 9.55 6.90
N GLU A 43 25.05 9.88 6.73
CA GLU A 43 25.49 11.26 6.86
C GLU A 43 24.84 12.13 5.78
N PHE A 44 24.37 13.29 6.20
CA PHE A 44 23.78 14.28 5.29
C PHE A 44 24.75 15.43 5.10
N SER A 45 25.05 15.73 3.84
CA SER A 45 25.80 16.93 3.46
C SER A 45 24.87 17.95 2.82
N PRO A 46 24.81 19.20 3.32
CA PRO A 46 23.95 20.22 2.73
C PRO A 46 24.26 20.43 1.25
N LYS A 47 23.24 20.32 0.39
CA LYS A 47 23.34 20.55 -1.06
C LYS A 47 22.73 21.91 -1.40
N LYS A 48 23.27 22.59 -2.44
CA LYS A 48 22.68 23.85 -2.95
C LYS A 48 21.42 23.61 -3.78
N THR A 49 21.27 22.42 -4.32
CA THR A 49 20.12 22.01 -5.14
C THR A 49 19.50 20.78 -4.51
N ILE A 50 18.19 20.78 -4.39
CA ILE A 50 17.42 19.64 -3.88
C ILE A 50 16.84 18.87 -5.06
N LYS A 51 17.11 17.56 -5.12
CA LYS A 51 16.54 16.63 -6.09
C LYS A 51 15.30 15.99 -5.50
N VAL A 52 14.16 16.23 -6.12
CA VAL A 52 12.88 15.62 -5.73
C VAL A 52 12.49 14.56 -6.74
N MET A 53 12.16 13.38 -6.26
CA MET A 53 11.64 12.27 -7.07
C MET A 53 10.22 11.92 -6.61
N THR A 54 9.30 11.71 -7.54
CA THR A 54 7.96 11.17 -7.27
C THR A 54 7.75 9.90 -8.07
N TRP A 55 7.18 8.87 -7.42
CA TRP A 55 7.00 7.56 -8.05
C TRP A 55 5.83 6.78 -7.47
N ASN A 56 4.88 6.37 -8.30
CA ASN A 56 3.92 5.34 -7.96
C ASN A 56 4.61 3.97 -8.06
N ILE A 57 4.84 3.31 -6.93
CA ILE A 57 5.60 2.05 -6.87
C ILE A 57 4.75 0.81 -7.07
N ARG A 58 3.45 0.98 -7.28
CA ARG A 58 2.55 -0.12 -7.57
C ARG A 58 2.69 -1.27 -6.56
N PHE A 59 2.62 -0.94 -5.29
CA PHE A 59 2.71 -1.90 -4.18
C PHE A 59 3.99 -2.75 -4.14
N GLY A 60 5.08 -2.26 -4.73
CA GLY A 60 6.36 -2.99 -4.79
C GLY A 60 6.37 -4.23 -5.66
N VAL A 61 5.39 -4.41 -6.55
CA VAL A 61 5.25 -5.65 -7.34
C VAL A 61 5.80 -5.55 -8.76
N ALA A 62 6.41 -4.42 -9.10
CA ALA A 62 7.01 -4.17 -10.42
C ALA A 62 6.04 -4.45 -11.58
N ARG A 63 6.42 -5.33 -12.52
CA ARG A 63 5.60 -5.70 -13.68
C ARG A 63 4.88 -7.04 -13.52
N LEU A 64 4.70 -7.54 -12.31
CA LEU A 64 3.89 -8.72 -12.09
C LEU A 64 2.47 -8.51 -12.62
N ARG A 65 1.91 -9.52 -13.25
CA ARG A 65 0.52 -9.49 -13.74
C ARG A 65 -0.43 -9.59 -12.57
N PHE A 66 -0.94 -8.46 -12.18
CA PHE A 66 -1.80 -8.28 -11.02
C PHE A 66 -3.23 -8.02 -11.51
N TYR A 67 -4.23 -8.40 -10.73
CA TYR A 67 -5.65 -8.29 -11.07
C TYR A 67 -6.09 -6.90 -11.56
N GLY A 68 -5.49 -5.82 -11.08
CA GLY A 68 -5.79 -4.46 -11.53
C GLY A 68 -5.28 -4.08 -12.93
N ASP A 69 -4.50 -4.93 -13.59
CA ASP A 69 -3.84 -4.62 -14.87
C ASP A 69 -4.59 -5.11 -16.14
N GLY A 70 -5.83 -5.47 -16.03
CA GLY A 70 -6.62 -5.90 -17.18
C GLY A 70 -6.25 -7.24 -17.82
N CYS A 71 -5.09 -7.82 -17.50
CA CYS A 71 -4.63 -9.13 -18.02
C CYS A 71 -4.04 -10.02 -16.93
N GLY A 72 -4.09 -9.60 -15.66
CA GLY A 72 -3.58 -10.33 -14.52
C GLY A 72 -4.69 -10.95 -13.70
N ASP A 73 -4.44 -12.11 -13.14
CA ASP A 73 -5.32 -12.86 -12.25
C ASP A 73 -4.81 -12.93 -10.82
N LYS A 74 -3.61 -12.41 -10.57
CA LYS A 74 -2.96 -12.48 -9.28
C LYS A 74 -3.45 -11.38 -8.34
N VAL A 75 -3.96 -11.77 -7.19
CA VAL A 75 -4.50 -10.86 -6.17
C VAL A 75 -3.53 -10.74 -4.98
N ILE A 76 -2.89 -11.84 -4.60
CA ILE A 76 -1.96 -11.90 -3.45
C ILE A 76 -0.58 -12.28 -3.96
N MET A 77 0.42 -11.47 -3.61
CA MET A 77 1.81 -11.70 -3.94
C MET A 77 2.52 -12.51 -2.85
N THR A 78 3.47 -13.30 -3.25
CA THR A 78 4.37 -13.97 -2.30
C THR A 78 5.38 -12.97 -1.74
N LYS A 79 5.89 -13.26 -0.54
CA LYS A 79 6.95 -12.45 0.07
C LYS A 79 8.17 -12.29 -0.85
N SER A 80 8.56 -13.37 -1.54
CA SER A 80 9.70 -13.34 -2.47
C SER A 80 9.49 -12.38 -3.65
N GLU A 81 8.29 -12.37 -4.23
CA GLU A 81 7.96 -11.48 -5.35
C GLU A 81 8.02 -10.02 -4.92
N VAL A 82 7.42 -9.68 -3.78
CA VAL A 82 7.43 -8.31 -3.25
C VAL A 82 8.85 -7.86 -2.92
N ILE A 83 9.64 -8.69 -2.23
CA ILE A 83 11.03 -8.37 -1.90
C ILE A 83 11.88 -8.19 -3.16
N THR A 84 11.66 -8.97 -4.22
CA THR A 84 12.36 -8.79 -5.50
C THR A 84 12.02 -7.43 -6.11
N GLY A 85 10.74 -7.07 -6.17
CA GLY A 85 10.32 -5.76 -6.67
C GLY A 85 10.86 -4.59 -5.84
N LEU A 86 10.84 -4.72 -4.50
CA LEU A 86 11.40 -3.70 -3.60
C LEU A 86 12.92 -3.54 -3.77
N LYS A 87 13.66 -4.62 -4.03
CA LYS A 87 15.11 -4.55 -4.33
C LYS A 87 15.38 -3.76 -5.61
N ASP A 88 14.61 -4.00 -6.67
CA ASP A 88 14.74 -3.28 -7.93
C ASP A 88 14.41 -1.78 -7.74
N LEU A 89 13.37 -1.48 -6.96
CA LEU A 89 13.01 -0.11 -6.59
C LEU A 89 14.12 0.57 -5.79
N ALA A 90 14.64 -0.08 -4.75
CA ALA A 90 15.72 0.46 -3.93
C ALA A 90 16.98 0.73 -4.77
N ALA A 91 17.37 -0.18 -5.64
CA ALA A 91 18.50 0.02 -6.55
C ALA A 91 18.31 1.24 -7.46
N LYS A 92 17.09 1.47 -7.96
CA LYS A 92 16.76 2.64 -8.77
C LYS A 92 16.77 3.93 -7.95
N ILE A 93 16.23 3.92 -6.74
CA ILE A 93 16.24 5.07 -5.82
C ILE A 93 17.66 5.45 -5.47
N ILE A 94 18.52 4.50 -5.13
CA ILE A 94 19.95 4.74 -4.84
C ILE A 94 20.65 5.34 -6.07
N ALA A 95 20.41 4.78 -7.26
CA ALA A 95 21.04 5.27 -8.49
C ALA A 95 20.61 6.70 -8.86
N GLU A 96 19.38 7.09 -8.51
CA GLU A 96 18.89 8.46 -8.73
C GLU A 96 19.32 9.43 -7.64
N ASP A 97 19.70 8.96 -6.45
CA ASP A 97 20.12 9.78 -5.30
C ASP A 97 19.20 11.00 -5.06
N PRO A 98 17.89 10.80 -4.77
CA PRO A 98 16.99 11.90 -4.47
C PRO A 98 17.21 12.40 -3.05
N ASP A 99 17.04 13.71 -2.82
CA ASP A 99 17.01 14.29 -1.48
C ASP A 99 15.64 14.18 -0.84
N ILE A 100 14.58 14.21 -1.66
CA ILE A 100 13.18 14.01 -1.26
C ILE A 100 12.55 12.99 -2.19
N LEU A 101 11.91 11.96 -1.61
CA LEU A 101 11.23 10.90 -2.33
C LEU A 101 9.74 10.88 -1.94
N LEU A 102 8.86 11.07 -2.92
CA LEU A 102 7.41 11.04 -2.77
C LEU A 102 6.87 9.77 -3.44
N LEU A 103 6.44 8.80 -2.64
CA LEU A 103 5.95 7.52 -3.11
C LEU A 103 4.42 7.44 -3.02
N GLN A 104 3.80 6.80 -4.00
CA GLN A 104 2.39 6.42 -4.00
C GLN A 104 2.26 4.90 -4.14
N GLU A 105 1.12 4.39 -3.71
CA GLU A 105 0.83 2.95 -3.67
C GLU A 105 1.87 2.15 -2.87
N VAL A 106 2.21 2.66 -1.69
CA VAL A 106 3.07 1.99 -0.71
C VAL A 106 2.18 1.20 0.24
N ASP A 107 2.33 -0.11 0.29
CA ASP A 107 1.59 -0.95 1.23
C ASP A 107 2.34 -1.05 2.56
N VAL A 108 1.58 -0.94 3.66
CA VAL A 108 2.05 -1.21 5.01
C VAL A 108 1.17 -2.29 5.62
N GLN A 109 1.75 -3.44 5.94
CA GLN A 109 1.08 -4.59 6.54
C GLN A 109 -0.15 -5.12 5.75
N SER A 110 -0.15 -4.95 4.44
CA SER A 110 -1.22 -5.45 3.57
C SER A 110 -1.07 -6.94 3.28
N LYS A 111 -2.17 -7.70 3.39
CA LYS A 111 -2.22 -9.10 3.00
C LYS A 111 -1.82 -9.30 1.53
N LYS A 112 -2.22 -8.39 0.67
CA LYS A 112 -1.91 -8.39 -0.77
C LYS A 112 -0.39 -8.50 -1.02
N THR A 113 0.41 -7.87 -0.19
CA THR A 113 1.88 -7.79 -0.30
C THR A 113 2.60 -8.49 0.85
N ALA A 114 2.04 -9.61 1.30
CA ALA A 114 2.62 -10.50 2.30
C ALA A 114 2.96 -9.81 3.64
N TYR A 115 2.17 -8.83 4.05
CA TYR A 115 2.29 -8.08 5.29
C TYR A 115 3.65 -7.36 5.46
N ILE A 116 4.33 -7.04 4.35
CA ILE A 116 5.59 -6.30 4.40
C ILE A 116 5.27 -4.82 4.67
N ASP A 117 5.96 -4.22 5.63
CA ASP A 117 6.04 -2.78 5.77
C ASP A 117 7.02 -2.24 4.72
N GLN A 118 6.49 -1.81 3.57
CA GLN A 118 7.31 -1.36 2.44
C GLN A 118 7.99 -0.02 2.72
N ALA A 119 7.38 0.84 3.55
CA ALA A 119 7.96 2.12 3.92
C ALA A 119 9.25 1.91 4.75
N GLN A 120 9.18 1.11 5.81
CA GLN A 120 10.36 0.78 6.61
C GLN A 120 11.39 0.01 5.79
N TRP A 121 10.95 -0.95 4.98
CA TRP A 121 11.86 -1.75 4.16
C TRP A 121 12.67 -0.87 3.19
N LEU A 122 12.03 0.10 2.52
CA LEU A 122 12.72 1.01 1.60
C LEU A 122 13.68 1.93 2.34
N LEU A 123 13.31 2.46 3.51
CA LEU A 123 14.23 3.26 4.34
C LEU A 123 15.48 2.48 4.73
N ASP A 124 15.33 1.22 5.13
CA ASP A 124 16.46 0.39 5.56
C ASP A 124 17.37 -0.09 4.41
N ASN A 125 16.85 -0.03 3.17
CA ASN A 125 17.56 -0.50 1.98
C ASN A 125 17.87 0.59 0.95
N THR A 126 17.74 1.87 1.32
CA THR A 126 18.15 3.04 0.52
C THR A 126 18.96 4.01 1.36
N ASP A 127 19.35 5.15 0.79
CA ASP A 127 20.06 6.21 1.53
C ASP A 127 19.12 7.24 2.15
N MET A 128 17.83 6.97 2.20
CA MET A 128 16.84 7.79 2.87
C MET A 128 16.88 7.56 4.39
N ASN A 129 16.86 8.64 5.18
CA ASN A 129 17.00 8.57 6.64
C ASN A 129 15.65 8.56 7.36
N TYR A 130 14.69 9.32 6.88
CA TYR A 130 13.40 9.54 7.54
C TYR A 130 12.28 9.43 6.54
N GLY A 131 11.10 9.06 7.02
CA GLY A 131 9.89 8.99 6.24
C GLY A 131 8.66 9.36 7.04
N ALA A 132 7.62 9.75 6.35
CA ALA A 132 6.28 9.93 6.90
C ALA A 132 5.31 9.16 6.02
N TYR A 133 4.42 8.39 6.61
CA TYR A 133 3.40 7.62 5.91
C TYR A 133 2.02 8.09 6.35
N GLY A 134 1.20 8.49 5.38
CA GLY A 134 -0.21 8.75 5.55
C GLY A 134 -1.01 7.71 4.79
N SER A 135 -1.91 7.01 5.47
CA SER A 135 -2.80 6.05 4.83
C SER A 135 -3.93 6.80 4.11
N MET A 136 -4.15 6.50 2.84
CA MET A 136 -5.32 7.01 2.10
C MET A 136 -6.47 6.02 2.13
N TRP A 137 -6.21 4.78 2.54
CA TRP A 137 -7.21 3.73 2.54
C TRP A 137 -6.81 2.59 3.47
N GLN A 138 -7.73 2.17 4.33
CA GLN A 138 -7.59 1.01 5.18
C GLN A 138 -8.75 0.07 4.91
N ALA A 139 -8.45 -1.19 4.57
CA ALA A 139 -9.43 -2.24 4.49
C ALA A 139 -9.44 -3.02 5.79
N GLN A 140 -10.61 -3.26 6.35
CA GLN A 140 -10.78 -4.26 7.40
C GLN A 140 -10.64 -5.66 6.77
N ALA A 141 -9.76 -6.49 7.32
CA ALA A 141 -9.53 -7.87 6.88
C ALA A 141 -10.36 -8.83 7.73
#